data_8d293e568673b7d63fe14b7faac92401
#
_entry.id   8d293e568673b7d63fe14b7faac92401
#
_cell.length_a   1.000
_cell.length_b   1.000
_cell.length_c   1.000
_cell.angle_alpha   90.00
_cell.angle_beta   90.00
_cell.angle_gamma   90.00
#
_symmetry.space_group_name_H-M   'P 1'
#
loop_
_entity.id
_entity.type
_entity.pdbx_description
1 polymer ?
#
loop_
_entity_poly.entity_id
_entity_poly.type
_entity_poly.pdbx_seq_one_letter_code
_entity_poly.pdbx_strand_id
1 'polypeptide(L)'
;VNITPLRVEHIDKVHDLMELGEPFIRVRGLSDYWLYAELFSSTCPVMIDEDDMLTGAVIAFRSQDNPAEVYIQDVMVHPGHRQQGIARALLHSVRIQAERWSCTRIYLTSEPENQAAHSAWIALGYINIPGDHQIDGISVITDYKGPGRSRAVYEFNLD
;
A
#
# COMPACT_ATOMS: atom_id res chain seq x y z
N VAL A 1 19.59 1.38 -8.75
CA VAL A 1 18.25 1.10 -8.17
C VAL A 1 18.20 1.67 -6.76
N ASN A 2 17.22 2.49 -6.49
CA ASN A 2 17.21 3.31 -5.30
C ASN A 2 15.81 3.44 -4.71
N ILE A 3 15.68 3.26 -3.39
CA ILE A 3 14.45 3.54 -2.68
C ILE A 3 14.60 4.91 -2.03
N THR A 4 13.63 5.79 -2.30
CA THR A 4 13.63 7.15 -1.75
C THR A 4 12.20 7.52 -1.34
N PRO A 5 12.02 8.44 -0.38
CA PRO A 5 10.69 8.96 -0.09
C PRO A 5 10.10 9.66 -1.31
N LEU A 6 8.77 9.59 -1.46
CA LEU A 6 8.06 10.34 -2.50
C LEU A 6 8.33 11.83 -2.32
N ARG A 7 8.71 12.51 -3.41
CA ARG A 7 8.97 13.95 -3.42
C ARG A 7 8.07 14.63 -4.44
N VAL A 8 7.93 15.94 -4.32
CA VAL A 8 7.12 16.74 -5.26
C VAL A 8 7.58 16.53 -6.72
N GLU A 9 8.88 16.37 -6.94
CA GLU A 9 9.43 16.09 -8.28
C GLU A 9 9.00 14.75 -8.88
N HIS A 10 8.46 13.82 -8.07
CA HIS A 10 8.01 12.51 -8.51
C HIS A 10 6.51 12.44 -8.86
N ILE A 11 5.76 13.53 -8.67
CA ILE A 11 4.28 13.49 -8.73
C ILE A 11 3.78 12.96 -10.07
N ASP A 12 4.31 13.48 -11.18
CA ASP A 12 3.89 13.04 -12.51
C ASP A 12 4.23 11.56 -12.73
N LYS A 13 5.41 11.14 -12.30
CA LYS A 13 5.85 9.76 -12.46
C LYS A 13 5.01 8.78 -11.64
N VAL A 14 4.65 9.12 -10.41
CA VAL A 14 3.81 8.24 -9.58
C VAL A 14 2.39 8.20 -10.13
N HIS A 15 1.86 9.31 -10.61
CA HIS A 15 0.55 9.33 -11.27
C HIS A 15 0.54 8.37 -12.46
N ASP A 16 1.53 8.46 -13.34
CA ASP A 16 1.63 7.60 -14.53
C ASP A 16 1.76 6.13 -14.13
N LEU A 17 2.54 5.83 -13.09
CA LEU A 17 2.68 4.48 -12.58
C LEU A 17 1.33 3.93 -12.11
N MET A 18 0.58 4.71 -11.34
CA MET A 18 -0.70 4.28 -10.77
C MET A 18 -1.76 4.05 -11.87
N GLU A 19 -1.72 4.80 -12.95
CA GLU A 19 -2.61 4.57 -14.09
C GLU A 19 -2.46 3.17 -14.68
N LEU A 20 -1.26 2.61 -14.65
CA LEU A 20 -1.00 1.26 -15.12
C LEU A 20 -1.65 0.18 -14.24
N GLY A 21 -2.09 0.53 -13.05
CA GLY A 21 -2.74 -0.39 -12.11
C GLY A 21 -4.25 -0.46 -12.22
N GLU A 22 -4.88 0.37 -13.03
CA GLU A 22 -6.33 0.35 -13.20
C GLU A 22 -6.79 -0.96 -13.85
N PRO A 23 -7.98 -1.47 -13.48
CA PRO A 23 -8.97 -0.92 -12.55
C PRO A 23 -8.73 -1.24 -11.07
N PHE A 24 -7.69 -2.01 -10.72
CA PHE A 24 -7.46 -2.49 -9.36
C PHE A 24 -6.92 -1.37 -8.44
N ILE A 25 -6.15 -0.44 -9.02
CA ILE A 25 -5.71 0.76 -8.34
C ILE A 25 -6.49 1.93 -8.91
N ARG A 26 -7.05 2.74 -8.00
CA ARG A 26 -7.74 3.95 -8.39
C ARG A 26 -6.72 5.08 -8.41
N VAL A 27 -6.38 5.57 -9.61
CA VAL A 27 -5.46 6.69 -9.71
C VAL A 27 -6.07 7.95 -9.09
N ARG A 28 -5.27 8.71 -8.36
CA ARG A 28 -5.69 9.95 -7.71
C ARG A 28 -5.29 11.14 -8.56
N GLY A 29 -5.75 12.34 -8.17
CA GLY A 29 -5.32 13.56 -8.83
C GLY A 29 -3.89 13.95 -8.45
N LEU A 30 -3.28 14.81 -9.26
CA LEU A 30 -1.91 15.29 -9.01
C LEU A 30 -1.81 16.01 -7.66
N SER A 31 -2.86 16.73 -7.28
CA SER A 31 -2.91 17.43 -5.99
C SER A 31 -2.90 16.45 -4.80
N ASP A 32 -3.47 15.25 -4.97
CA ASP A 32 -3.43 14.23 -3.93
C ASP A 32 -2.00 13.71 -3.77
N TYR A 33 -1.30 13.41 -4.87
CA TYR A 33 0.09 12.96 -4.80
C TYR A 33 1.01 14.04 -4.24
N TRP A 34 0.72 15.31 -4.52
CA TRP A 34 1.42 16.40 -3.89
C TRP A 34 1.27 16.35 -2.36
N LEU A 35 0.04 16.16 -1.89
CA LEU A 35 -0.25 16.06 -0.47
C LEU A 35 0.50 14.89 0.18
N TYR A 36 0.54 13.75 -0.48
CA TYR A 36 1.27 12.59 0.02
C TYR A 36 2.77 12.85 0.08
N ALA A 37 3.33 13.51 -0.93
CA ALA A 37 4.75 13.88 -0.94
C ALA A 37 5.08 14.91 0.14
N GLU A 38 4.21 15.89 0.36
CA GLU A 38 4.45 16.97 1.31
C GLU A 38 4.26 16.53 2.75
N LEU A 39 3.23 15.74 3.04
CA LEU A 39 2.82 15.45 4.41
C LEU A 39 3.10 14.01 4.86
N PHE A 40 3.26 13.06 3.94
CA PHE A 40 3.32 11.62 4.27
C PHE A 40 4.51 10.90 3.62
N SER A 41 5.52 11.63 3.16
CA SER A 41 6.65 11.04 2.41
C SER A 41 7.36 9.91 3.15
N SER A 42 7.40 9.96 4.48
CA SER A 42 8.09 8.96 5.30
C SER A 42 7.51 7.55 5.15
N THR A 43 6.25 7.43 4.78
CA THR A 43 5.58 6.14 4.55
C THR A 43 5.17 5.94 3.09
N CYS A 44 5.69 6.78 2.18
CA CYS A 44 5.42 6.67 0.74
C CYS A 44 6.72 6.48 -0.03
N PRO A 45 7.38 5.31 0.13
CA PRO A 45 8.62 5.04 -0.60
C PRO A 45 8.35 4.77 -2.07
N VAL A 46 9.28 5.20 -2.92
CA VAL A 46 9.27 4.91 -4.35
C VAL A 46 10.58 4.25 -4.75
N MET A 47 10.53 3.42 -5.79
CA MET A 47 11.71 2.77 -6.37
C MET A 47 12.06 3.46 -7.68
N ILE A 48 13.29 3.94 -7.77
CA ILE A 48 13.83 4.58 -8.98
C ILE A 48 14.91 3.67 -9.53
N ASP A 49 14.84 3.32 -10.82
CA ASP A 49 15.85 2.50 -11.46
C ASP A 49 17.01 3.34 -12.06
N GLU A 50 17.93 2.67 -12.73
CA GLU A 50 19.12 3.30 -13.30
C GLU A 50 18.80 4.27 -14.44
N ASP A 51 17.63 4.10 -15.08
CA ASP A 51 17.16 4.98 -16.16
C ASP A 51 16.25 6.10 -15.64
N ASP A 52 16.29 6.34 -14.33
CA ASP A 52 15.47 7.34 -13.65
C ASP A 52 13.96 7.09 -13.81
N MET A 53 13.58 5.81 -14.03
CA MET A 53 12.19 5.39 -14.11
C MET A 53 11.68 5.01 -12.72
N LEU A 54 10.47 5.46 -12.40
CA LEU A 54 9.80 5.08 -11.17
C LEU A 54 9.09 3.74 -11.40
N THR A 55 9.65 2.68 -10.82
CA THR A 55 9.22 1.30 -11.07
C THR A 55 8.30 0.74 -10.01
N GLY A 56 8.19 1.39 -8.87
CA GLY A 56 7.30 0.96 -7.81
C GLY A 56 7.03 2.09 -6.83
N ALA A 57 5.90 2.00 -6.15
CA ALA A 57 5.52 2.98 -5.12
C ALA A 57 4.58 2.36 -4.10
N VAL A 58 4.69 2.83 -2.87
CA VAL A 58 3.72 2.57 -1.81
C VAL A 58 3.17 3.90 -1.36
N ILE A 59 1.86 3.97 -1.19
CA ILE A 59 1.19 5.10 -0.56
C ILE A 59 0.63 4.61 0.77
N ALA A 60 1.13 5.15 1.86
CA ALA A 60 0.72 4.75 3.20
C ALA A 60 0.75 5.95 4.15
N PHE A 61 -0.01 5.83 5.23
CA PHE A 61 -0.19 6.93 6.18
C PHE A 61 -0.17 6.42 7.61
N ARG A 62 0.49 7.15 8.49
CA ARG A 62 0.33 6.94 9.93
C ARG A 62 -0.99 7.58 10.36
N SER A 63 -1.80 6.86 11.13
CA SER A 63 -3.04 7.39 11.66
C SER A 63 -2.76 8.51 12.68
N GLN A 64 -3.43 9.63 12.56
CA GLN A 64 -3.37 10.70 13.55
C GLN A 64 -4.14 10.33 14.83
N ASP A 65 -5.27 9.62 14.65
CA ASP A 65 -6.14 9.27 15.78
C ASP A 65 -5.62 8.05 16.54
N ASN A 66 -4.92 7.15 15.85
CA ASN A 66 -4.24 6.02 16.48
C ASN A 66 -2.80 5.93 15.94
N PRO A 67 -1.88 6.70 16.50
CA PRO A 67 -0.52 6.81 15.95
C PRO A 67 0.33 5.53 16.06
N ALA A 68 -0.22 4.47 16.65
CA ALA A 68 0.42 3.15 16.67
C ALA A 68 0.17 2.36 15.37
N GLU A 69 -0.59 2.91 14.44
CA GLU A 69 -0.98 2.21 13.21
C GLU A 69 -0.55 2.96 11.96
N VAL A 70 -0.15 2.19 10.93
CA VAL A 70 0.08 2.66 9.57
C VAL A 70 -0.90 1.95 8.65
N TYR A 71 -1.59 2.72 7.82
CA TYR A 71 -2.52 2.19 6.81
C TYR A 71 -1.89 2.29 5.43
N ILE A 72 -1.90 1.19 4.68
CA ILE A 72 -1.44 1.17 3.29
C ILE A 72 -2.63 1.40 2.37
N GLN A 73 -2.57 2.48 1.58
CA GLN A 73 -3.60 2.79 0.59
C GLN A 73 -3.35 2.09 -0.73
N ASP A 74 -2.14 2.16 -1.26
CA ASP A 74 -1.79 1.58 -2.56
C ASP A 74 -0.38 1.00 -2.54
N VAL A 75 -0.21 -0.11 -3.26
CA VAL A 75 1.09 -0.66 -3.63
C VAL A 75 1.05 -0.92 -5.13
N MET A 76 1.98 -0.37 -5.87
CA MET A 76 2.05 -0.57 -7.31
C MET A 76 3.47 -0.85 -7.75
N VAL A 77 3.63 -1.87 -8.58
CA VAL A 77 4.88 -2.19 -9.26
C VAL A 77 4.60 -2.14 -10.75
N HIS A 78 5.47 -1.46 -11.49
CA HIS A 78 5.36 -1.36 -12.96
C HIS A 78 5.24 -2.77 -13.56
N PRO A 79 4.28 -3.01 -14.48
CA PRO A 79 4.07 -4.35 -15.04
C PRO A 79 5.32 -4.98 -15.65
N GLY A 80 6.22 -4.19 -16.22
CA GLY A 80 7.47 -4.66 -16.80
C GLY A 80 8.56 -5.01 -15.77
N HIS A 81 8.32 -4.73 -14.49
CA HIS A 81 9.31 -4.93 -13.41
C HIS A 81 8.82 -5.84 -12.30
N ARG A 82 7.77 -6.62 -12.55
CA ARG A 82 7.21 -7.55 -11.56
C ARG A 82 8.17 -8.72 -11.32
N GLN A 83 7.98 -9.40 -10.16
CA GLN A 83 8.78 -10.56 -9.75
C GLN A 83 10.27 -10.24 -9.53
N GLN A 84 10.59 -8.99 -9.25
CA GLN A 84 11.93 -8.54 -8.91
C GLN A 84 12.07 -8.17 -7.43
N GLY A 85 11.04 -8.44 -6.61
CA GLY A 85 11.07 -8.14 -5.18
C GLY A 85 10.84 -6.67 -4.85
N ILE A 86 10.36 -5.86 -5.80
CA ILE A 86 10.17 -4.42 -5.58
C ILE A 86 9.13 -4.14 -4.51
N ALA A 87 7.96 -4.78 -4.58
CA ALA A 87 6.91 -4.60 -3.57
C ALA A 87 7.42 -4.96 -2.18
N ARG A 88 8.12 -6.09 -2.05
CA ARG A 88 8.68 -6.54 -0.78
C ARG A 88 9.68 -5.53 -0.22
N ALA A 89 10.56 -5.00 -1.06
CA ALA A 89 11.55 -4.01 -0.64
C ALA A 89 10.89 -2.70 -0.18
N LEU A 90 9.89 -2.23 -0.92
CA LEU A 90 9.16 -1.01 -0.55
C LEU A 90 8.37 -1.18 0.74
N LEU A 91 7.69 -2.31 0.91
CA LEU A 91 6.95 -2.61 2.14
C LEU A 91 7.89 -2.77 3.33
N HIS A 92 9.08 -3.32 3.13
CA HIS A 92 10.11 -3.37 4.16
C HIS A 92 10.52 -1.96 4.61
N SER A 93 10.65 -1.03 3.66
CA SER A 93 10.94 0.37 3.97
C SER A 93 9.85 1.00 4.84
N VAL A 94 8.57 0.74 4.53
CA VAL A 94 7.44 1.20 5.34
C VAL A 94 7.52 0.59 6.75
N ARG A 95 7.82 -0.69 6.84
CA ARG A 95 7.95 -1.39 8.12
C ARG A 95 9.05 -0.77 8.98
N ILE A 96 10.22 -0.50 8.42
CA ILE A 96 11.32 0.14 9.15
C ILE A 96 10.86 1.48 9.74
N GLN A 97 10.16 2.28 8.94
CA GLN A 97 9.66 3.57 9.42
C GLN A 97 8.61 3.41 10.54
N ALA A 98 7.70 2.46 10.37
CA ALA A 98 6.70 2.16 11.40
C ALA A 98 7.36 1.71 12.71
N GLU A 99 8.38 0.87 12.61
CA GLU A 99 9.15 0.42 13.78
C GLU A 99 9.85 1.59 14.48
N ARG A 100 10.44 2.50 13.70
CA ARG A 100 11.06 3.72 14.27
C ARG A 100 10.08 4.58 15.05
N TRP A 101 8.82 4.58 14.65
CA TRP A 101 7.75 5.32 15.34
C TRP A 101 7.10 4.50 16.46
N SER A 102 7.59 3.30 16.73
CA SER A 102 7.00 2.38 17.72
C SER A 102 5.54 2.02 17.39
N CYS A 103 5.22 1.96 16.11
CA CYS A 103 3.92 1.47 15.67
C CYS A 103 3.81 -0.03 15.94
N THR A 104 2.59 -0.48 16.19
CA THR A 104 2.32 -1.90 16.50
C THR A 104 1.67 -2.64 15.34
N ARG A 105 1.19 -1.93 14.33
CA ARG A 105 0.39 -2.53 13.28
C ARG A 105 0.53 -1.78 11.96
N ILE A 106 0.66 -2.54 10.87
CA ILE A 106 0.47 -2.04 9.50
C ILE A 106 -0.74 -2.80 8.95
N TYR A 107 -1.68 -2.09 8.34
CA TYR A 107 -2.88 -2.76 7.82
C TYR A 107 -3.34 -2.15 6.50
N LEU A 108 -4.20 -2.89 5.82
CA LEU A 108 -4.77 -2.48 4.53
C LEU A 108 -6.08 -3.17 4.30
N THR A 109 -6.77 -2.74 3.26
CA THR A 109 -8.03 -3.34 2.83
C THR A 109 -7.94 -3.76 1.37
N SER A 110 -8.75 -4.74 1.00
CA SER A 110 -8.87 -5.21 -0.38
C SER A 110 -10.32 -5.50 -0.70
N GLU A 111 -10.66 -5.43 -1.98
CA GLU A 111 -11.98 -5.87 -2.45
C GLU A 111 -12.18 -7.34 -2.08
N PRO A 112 -13.38 -7.72 -1.60
CA PRO A 112 -13.60 -9.08 -1.09
C PRO A 112 -13.32 -10.20 -2.09
N GLU A 113 -13.53 -9.93 -3.39
CA GLU A 113 -13.38 -10.92 -4.45
C GLU A 113 -11.95 -10.99 -5.02
N ASN A 114 -11.05 -10.14 -4.59
CA ASN A 114 -9.70 -10.05 -5.15
C ASN A 114 -8.79 -11.13 -4.57
N GLN A 115 -8.87 -12.33 -5.16
CA GLN A 115 -8.07 -13.48 -4.70
C GLN A 115 -6.58 -13.30 -4.96
N ALA A 116 -6.22 -12.61 -6.04
CA ALA A 116 -4.81 -12.33 -6.36
C ALA A 116 -4.17 -11.46 -5.28
N ALA A 117 -4.88 -10.41 -4.84
CA ALA A 117 -4.42 -9.57 -3.74
C ALA A 117 -4.30 -10.37 -2.44
N HIS A 118 -5.30 -11.21 -2.14
CA HIS A 118 -5.27 -12.08 -0.95
C HIS A 118 -4.00 -12.92 -0.93
N SER A 119 -3.73 -13.66 -2.01
CA SER A 119 -2.54 -14.52 -2.11
C SER A 119 -1.25 -13.73 -1.95
N ALA A 120 -1.18 -12.56 -2.57
CA ALA A 120 0.00 -11.70 -2.50
C ALA A 120 0.26 -11.20 -1.06
N TRP A 121 -0.77 -10.75 -0.36
CA TRP A 121 -0.61 -10.25 1.01
C TRP A 121 -0.24 -11.36 1.99
N ILE A 122 -0.86 -12.55 1.85
CA ILE A 122 -0.49 -13.71 2.67
C ILE A 122 0.98 -14.09 2.43
N ALA A 123 1.42 -14.09 1.17
CA ALA A 123 2.81 -14.40 0.83
C ALA A 123 3.79 -13.37 1.40
N LEU A 124 3.36 -12.12 1.60
CA LEU A 124 4.16 -11.06 2.20
C LEU A 124 4.17 -11.10 3.74
N GLY A 125 3.46 -12.05 4.33
CA GLY A 125 3.44 -12.22 5.80
C GLY A 125 2.30 -11.52 6.51
N TYR A 126 1.36 -10.95 5.77
CA TYR A 126 0.15 -10.34 6.35
C TYR A 126 -0.85 -11.42 6.69
N ILE A 127 -1.70 -11.17 7.66
CA ILE A 127 -2.80 -12.05 8.02
C ILE A 127 -4.13 -11.41 7.62
N ASN A 128 -5.04 -12.25 7.12
CA ASN A 128 -6.42 -11.84 6.83
C ASN A 128 -7.20 -11.86 8.14
N ILE A 129 -7.65 -10.71 8.60
CA ILE A 129 -8.34 -10.58 9.88
C ILE A 129 -9.71 -11.25 9.80
N PRO A 130 -10.12 -12.00 10.84
CA PRO A 130 -11.47 -12.57 10.88
C PRO A 130 -12.55 -11.51 10.74
N GLY A 131 -13.52 -11.77 9.87
CA GLY A 131 -14.66 -10.89 9.63
C GLY A 131 -15.98 -11.56 10.00
N ASP A 132 -17.09 -10.95 9.57
CA ASP A 132 -18.42 -11.48 9.85
C ASP A 132 -18.91 -12.51 8.83
N HIS A 133 -18.21 -12.66 7.70
CA HIS A 133 -18.51 -13.69 6.70
C HIS A 133 -17.26 -13.98 5.85
N GLN A 134 -17.40 -14.95 4.93
CA GLN A 134 -16.34 -15.32 4.01
C GLN A 134 -16.84 -15.35 2.57
N ILE A 135 -15.95 -14.97 1.64
CA ILE A 135 -16.16 -15.12 0.20
C ILE A 135 -14.97 -15.92 -0.34
N ASP A 136 -15.24 -17.12 -0.85
CA ASP A 136 -14.21 -18.04 -1.38
C ASP A 136 -13.03 -18.24 -0.42
N GLY A 137 -13.34 -18.39 0.87
CA GLY A 137 -12.35 -18.62 1.92
C GLY A 137 -11.68 -17.37 2.47
N ILE A 138 -12.00 -16.18 1.94
CA ILE A 138 -11.46 -14.91 2.41
C ILE A 138 -12.41 -14.29 3.44
N SER A 139 -11.91 -13.98 4.64
CA SER A 139 -12.70 -13.30 5.66
C SER A 139 -12.96 -11.85 5.27
N VAL A 140 -14.22 -11.43 5.39
CA VAL A 140 -14.70 -10.11 4.96
C VAL A 140 -15.45 -9.46 6.10
N ILE A 141 -15.27 -8.13 6.24
CA ILE A 141 -16.02 -7.32 7.19
C ILE A 141 -17.04 -6.50 6.40
N THR A 142 -18.33 -6.75 6.69
CA THR A 142 -19.43 -6.04 6.03
C THR A 142 -19.34 -4.54 6.32
N ASP A 143 -19.53 -3.74 5.26
CA ASP A 143 -19.58 -2.27 5.34
C ASP A 143 -18.37 -1.62 6.02
N TYR A 144 -17.20 -2.23 5.91
CA TYR A 144 -15.99 -1.75 6.58
C TYR A 144 -15.65 -0.29 6.21
N LYS A 145 -15.85 0.09 4.96
CA LYS A 145 -15.59 1.46 4.47
C LYS A 145 -16.88 2.25 4.26
N GLY A 146 -17.95 1.85 4.94
CA GLY A 146 -19.26 2.47 4.83
C GLY A 146 -20.27 1.58 4.10
N PRO A 147 -21.54 1.98 4.04
CA PRO A 147 -22.60 1.17 3.45
C PRO A 147 -22.28 0.68 2.04
N GLY A 148 -22.38 -0.63 1.81
CA GLY A 148 -22.09 -1.25 0.53
C GLY A 148 -20.60 -1.41 0.21
N ARG A 149 -19.73 -1.09 1.17
CA ARG A 149 -18.27 -1.16 0.97
C ARG A 149 -17.63 -2.15 1.92
N SER A 150 -17.99 -3.42 1.76
CA SER A 150 -17.37 -4.53 2.50
C SER A 150 -15.94 -4.73 2.03
N ARG A 151 -15.05 -5.13 2.95
CA ARG A 151 -13.63 -5.31 2.63
C ARG A 151 -13.05 -6.51 3.35
N ALA A 152 -12.10 -7.16 2.70
CA ALA A 152 -11.12 -8.01 3.37
C ALA A 152 -10.06 -7.11 4.00
N VAL A 153 -9.69 -7.37 5.24
CA VAL A 153 -8.71 -6.58 5.98
C VAL A 153 -7.50 -7.45 6.27
N TYR A 154 -6.32 -6.90 6.06
CA TYR A 154 -5.05 -7.60 6.27
C TYR A 154 -4.19 -6.77 7.22
N GLU A 155 -3.45 -7.45 8.10
CA GLU A 155 -2.54 -6.76 8.99
C GLU A 155 -1.21 -7.47 9.14
N PHE A 156 -0.19 -6.69 9.46
CA PHE A 156 1.13 -7.14 9.87
C PHE A 156 1.41 -6.58 11.26
N ASN A 157 1.66 -7.45 12.22
CA ASN A 157 1.93 -7.05 13.60
C ASN A 157 3.41 -6.75 13.80
N LEU A 158 3.69 -5.62 14.45
CA LEU A 158 5.04 -5.11 14.70
C LEU A 158 5.35 -5.18 16.20
N ASP A 159 5.62 -6.31 16.70
CA ASP A 159 5.89 -6.43 18.16
C ASP A 159 7.34 -6.23 18.51
#